data_f16f0e8f975e069a1de4d0c2a4cd40fe
#
_entry.id   f16f0e8f975e069a1de4d0c2a4cd40fe
#
_cell.length_a   1.000
_cell.length_b   1.000
_cell.length_c   1.000
_cell.angle_alpha   90.00
_cell.angle_beta   90.00
_cell.angle_gamma   90.00
#
_symmetry.space_group_name_H-M   'P 1'
#
loop_
_entity.id
_entity.type
_entity.pdbx_description
1 polymer ?
#
loop_
_entity_poly.entity_id
_entity_poly.type
_entity_poly.pdbx_seq_one_letter_code
_entity_poly.pdbx_strand_id
1 'polypeptide(L)'
;MLTPLPYSFFPLPDIRYIRYIRYIIRCRTFFFLQLMKFGVIVFPGSNCDRDVVWVTQGLLHQPTRMIWHEDTDISDIDIIVIPGGFSYGDYLRCGAIARFSPAMRATAEHAKQGKLVLGICNGFQVLTEAGLLPGALVRNAGLNFICDRTSLKVERSNSPWTAAYTSGEIIDLPIAHGEGNYYADADTLAELEEHKQVLFRYCTEAGKISDAGNPNGSLNNIAGICNRAGNVLGMMPHPERASDPMLGETDGIKLFEGLLMASVAAVL
;
A
#
# COMPACT_ATOMS: atom_id res chain seq x y z
N MET A 1 24.60 -54.92 14.40
CA MET A 1 23.40 -54.33 15.03
C MET A 1 23.41 -52.84 14.68
N LEU A 2 22.60 -52.43 13.72
CA LEU A 2 22.43 -51.02 13.32
C LEU A 2 21.16 -50.51 14.02
N THR A 3 21.30 -49.53 14.90
CA THR A 3 20.19 -48.82 15.55
C THR A 3 19.52 -47.88 14.56
N PRO A 4 18.19 -47.85 14.43
CA PRO A 4 17.50 -46.90 13.57
C PRO A 4 17.55 -45.52 14.17
N LEU A 5 17.85 -44.49 13.34
CA LEU A 5 17.77 -43.09 13.68
C LEU A 5 16.32 -42.66 13.95
N PRO A 6 16.08 -41.74 14.94
CA PRO A 6 14.72 -41.29 15.24
C PRO A 6 14.17 -40.42 14.11
N TYR A 7 12.95 -40.73 13.69
CA TYR A 7 12.16 -39.89 12.78
C TYR A 7 11.97 -38.51 13.40
N SER A 8 12.53 -37.49 12.77
CA SER A 8 12.26 -36.11 13.10
C SER A 8 10.79 -35.78 12.76
N PHE A 9 10.00 -35.51 13.77
CA PHE A 9 8.66 -34.96 13.61
C PHE A 9 8.77 -33.57 12.95
N PHE A 10 8.35 -33.47 11.70
CA PHE A 10 8.01 -32.17 11.13
C PHE A 10 6.75 -31.69 11.82
N PRO A 11 6.72 -30.46 12.37
CA PRO A 11 5.51 -29.92 12.95
C PRO A 11 4.43 -29.84 11.87
N LEU A 12 3.23 -30.32 12.17
CA LEU A 12 2.07 -30.18 11.28
C LEU A 12 1.84 -28.71 11.00
N PRO A 13 1.56 -28.32 9.76
CA PRO A 13 1.30 -26.93 9.43
C PRO A 13 0.10 -26.40 10.24
N ASP A 14 0.23 -25.16 10.73
CA ASP A 14 -0.80 -24.47 11.53
C ASP A 14 -2.18 -24.60 10.85
N ILE A 15 -3.21 -24.89 11.65
CA ILE A 15 -4.60 -24.97 11.17
C ILE A 15 -5.03 -23.69 10.43
N ARG A 16 -4.46 -22.53 10.81
CA ARG A 16 -4.65 -21.25 10.11
C ARG A 16 -4.10 -21.28 8.70
N TYR A 17 -2.91 -21.88 8.50
CA TYR A 17 -2.30 -22.07 7.18
C TYR A 17 -3.13 -23.03 6.30
N ILE A 18 -3.66 -24.11 6.88
CA ILE A 18 -4.55 -25.04 6.19
C ILE A 18 -5.89 -24.38 5.81
N ARG A 19 -6.43 -23.51 6.68
CA ARG A 19 -7.63 -22.70 6.38
C ARG A 19 -7.36 -21.70 5.26
N TYR A 20 -6.21 -21.04 5.28
CA TYR A 20 -5.77 -20.09 4.25
C TYR A 20 -5.60 -20.80 2.89
N ILE A 21 -4.93 -21.96 2.84
CA ILE A 21 -4.80 -22.75 1.60
C ILE A 21 -6.18 -23.25 1.14
N ARG A 22 -7.07 -23.68 2.02
CA ARG A 22 -8.44 -24.08 1.66
C ARG A 22 -9.26 -22.90 1.14
N TYR A 23 -9.07 -21.70 1.68
CA TYR A 23 -9.69 -20.48 1.18
C TYR A 23 -9.20 -20.16 -0.23
N ILE A 24 -7.89 -20.17 -0.47
CA ILE A 24 -7.29 -19.96 -1.80
C ILE A 24 -7.74 -21.06 -2.80
N ILE A 25 -7.77 -22.33 -2.40
CA ILE A 25 -8.23 -23.44 -3.27
C ILE A 25 -9.73 -23.28 -3.57
N ARG A 26 -10.55 -22.87 -2.62
CA ARG A 26 -11.99 -22.64 -2.82
C ARG A 26 -12.25 -21.43 -3.73
N CYS A 27 -11.44 -20.38 -3.64
CA CYS A 27 -11.45 -19.27 -4.58
C CYS A 27 -10.97 -19.67 -5.97
N ARG A 28 -9.97 -20.56 -6.08
CA ARG A 28 -9.48 -21.07 -7.38
C ARG A 28 -10.49 -21.94 -8.13
N THR A 29 -11.40 -22.61 -7.46
CA THR A 29 -12.38 -23.52 -8.10
C THR A 29 -13.63 -22.79 -8.60
N PHE A 30 -13.82 -21.51 -8.23
CA PHE A 30 -15.04 -20.78 -8.57
C PHE A 30 -14.84 -19.54 -9.43
N PHE A 31 -13.59 -19.07 -9.64
CA PHE A 31 -13.33 -17.92 -10.49
C PHE A 31 -12.09 -18.14 -11.36
N PHE A 32 -12.21 -17.91 -12.64
CA PHE A 32 -11.11 -17.48 -13.49
C PHE A 32 -10.63 -16.14 -12.90
N LEU A 33 -9.73 -16.19 -11.93
CA LEU A 33 -9.07 -14.98 -11.42
C LEU A 33 -8.34 -14.36 -12.62
N GLN A 34 -8.89 -13.28 -13.12
CA GLN A 34 -8.18 -12.47 -14.11
C GLN A 34 -6.85 -12.07 -13.48
N LEU A 35 -5.75 -12.48 -14.11
CA LEU A 35 -4.41 -12.11 -13.64
C LEU A 35 -4.26 -10.61 -13.83
N MET A 36 -3.98 -9.89 -12.73
CA MET A 36 -3.70 -8.46 -12.74
C MET A 36 -2.19 -8.25 -12.85
N LYS A 37 -1.75 -7.52 -13.86
CA LYS A 37 -0.34 -7.23 -14.05
C LYS A 37 0.09 -6.01 -13.26
N PHE A 38 0.96 -6.22 -12.27
CA PHE A 38 1.54 -5.15 -11.47
C PHE A 38 2.78 -4.57 -12.13
N GLY A 39 2.90 -3.24 -12.08
CA GLY A 39 4.10 -2.50 -12.43
C GLY A 39 4.66 -1.79 -11.20
N VAL A 40 5.88 -2.11 -10.79
CA VAL A 40 6.54 -1.48 -9.64
C VAL A 40 7.57 -0.49 -10.18
N ILE A 41 7.35 0.81 -9.92
CA ILE A 41 8.28 1.86 -10.37
C ILE A 41 9.55 1.81 -9.52
N VAL A 42 10.70 1.82 -10.18
CA VAL A 42 12.02 1.85 -9.53
C VAL A 42 12.72 3.15 -9.83
N PHE A 43 12.93 3.95 -8.80
CA PHE A 43 13.77 5.15 -8.87
C PHE A 43 15.17 4.87 -8.33
N PRO A 44 16.18 5.64 -8.71
CA PRO A 44 17.42 5.69 -7.94
C PRO A 44 17.11 6.00 -6.47
N GLY A 45 17.47 5.09 -5.55
CA GLY A 45 17.15 5.22 -4.12
C GLY A 45 15.82 4.61 -3.68
N SER A 46 15.04 3.93 -4.55
CA SER A 46 13.95 3.06 -4.12
C SER A 46 14.47 1.98 -3.18
N ASN A 47 13.69 1.63 -2.16
CA ASN A 47 14.11 0.69 -1.12
C ASN A 47 13.11 -0.46 -0.91
N CYS A 48 11.82 -0.19 -1.05
CA CYS A 48 10.74 -1.15 -0.79
C CYS A 48 10.17 -1.77 -2.09
N ASP A 49 10.82 -1.57 -3.21
CA ASP A 49 10.41 -2.09 -4.52
C ASP A 49 10.36 -3.63 -4.53
N ARG A 50 11.36 -4.28 -3.94
CA ARG A 50 11.42 -5.74 -3.84
C ARG A 50 10.42 -6.31 -2.84
N ASP A 51 10.10 -5.59 -1.77
CA ASP A 51 9.07 -5.98 -0.82
C ASP A 51 7.70 -6.03 -1.53
N VAL A 52 7.39 -5.02 -2.37
CA VAL A 52 6.17 -5.01 -3.20
C VAL A 52 6.16 -6.18 -4.20
N VAL A 53 7.29 -6.44 -4.90
CA VAL A 53 7.40 -7.57 -5.83
C VAL A 53 7.19 -8.90 -5.10
N TRP A 54 7.72 -9.04 -3.88
CA TRP A 54 7.52 -10.23 -3.07
C TRP A 54 6.04 -10.47 -2.76
N VAL A 55 5.31 -9.44 -2.36
CA VAL A 55 3.86 -9.56 -2.09
C VAL A 55 3.11 -9.90 -3.36
N THR A 56 3.30 -9.16 -4.43
CA THR A 56 2.51 -9.31 -5.65
C THR A 56 2.85 -10.60 -6.42
N GLN A 57 4.12 -10.88 -6.61
CA GLN A 57 4.58 -12.06 -7.37
C GLN A 57 4.77 -13.29 -6.48
N GLY A 58 5.41 -13.13 -5.30
CA GLY A 58 5.74 -14.25 -4.42
C GLY A 58 4.53 -14.80 -3.67
N LEU A 59 3.75 -13.93 -3.03
CA LEU A 59 2.62 -14.34 -2.19
C LEU A 59 1.31 -14.46 -2.99
N LEU A 60 0.99 -13.47 -3.82
CA LEU A 60 -0.28 -13.42 -4.55
C LEU A 60 -0.20 -14.03 -5.95
N HIS A 61 0.98 -14.45 -6.40
CA HIS A 61 1.23 -15.09 -7.70
C HIS A 61 0.71 -14.29 -8.91
N GLN A 62 0.78 -12.96 -8.81
CA GLN A 62 0.39 -12.07 -9.90
C GLN A 62 1.60 -11.72 -10.77
N PRO A 63 1.43 -11.61 -12.11
CA PRO A 63 2.49 -11.09 -12.97
C PRO A 63 2.95 -9.72 -12.48
N THR A 64 4.25 -9.56 -12.25
CA THR A 64 4.81 -8.30 -11.75
C THR A 64 6.05 -7.92 -12.54
N ARG A 65 6.11 -6.67 -12.98
CA ARG A 65 7.24 -6.09 -13.72
C ARG A 65 7.82 -4.90 -12.95
N MET A 66 9.13 -4.89 -12.73
CA MET A 66 9.84 -3.71 -12.28
C MET A 66 10.01 -2.75 -13.46
N ILE A 67 9.67 -1.49 -13.27
CA ILE A 67 9.67 -0.44 -14.28
C ILE A 67 10.72 0.60 -13.86
N TRP A 68 11.77 0.74 -14.65
CA TRP A 68 12.78 1.75 -14.39
C TRP A 68 12.23 3.15 -14.63
N HIS A 69 12.63 4.13 -13.83
CA HIS A 69 12.07 5.49 -13.87
C HIS A 69 12.16 6.21 -15.22
N GLU A 70 13.00 5.73 -16.15
CA GLU A 70 13.13 6.25 -17.50
C GLU A 70 12.19 5.55 -18.51
N ASP A 71 11.62 4.39 -18.15
CA ASP A 71 10.69 3.66 -19.00
C ASP A 71 9.36 4.40 -19.14
N THR A 72 8.80 4.37 -20.34
CA THR A 72 7.50 4.99 -20.65
C THR A 72 6.43 3.98 -21.06
N ASP A 73 6.84 2.79 -21.50
CA ASP A 73 5.89 1.76 -21.91
C ASP A 73 5.39 0.97 -20.69
N ILE A 74 4.17 1.31 -20.29
CA ILE A 74 3.41 0.68 -19.22
C ILE A 74 2.02 0.25 -19.71
N SER A 75 1.85 0.11 -21.02
CA SER A 75 0.56 -0.18 -21.67
C SER A 75 -0.05 -1.49 -21.20
N ASP A 76 0.79 -2.46 -20.88
CA ASP A 76 0.44 -3.80 -20.43
C ASP A 76 0.21 -3.92 -18.90
N ILE A 77 0.27 -2.81 -18.17
CA ILE A 77 0.12 -2.79 -16.71
C ILE A 77 -1.33 -2.44 -16.34
N ASP A 78 -1.86 -3.16 -15.35
CA ASP A 78 -3.18 -2.91 -14.77
C ASP A 78 -3.10 -2.05 -13.51
N ILE A 79 -2.11 -2.32 -12.65
CA ILE A 79 -1.91 -1.65 -11.37
C ILE A 79 -0.46 -1.17 -11.28
N ILE A 80 -0.26 0.12 -11.08
CA ILE A 80 1.06 0.70 -10.80
C ILE A 80 1.24 0.85 -9.29
N VAL A 81 2.42 0.43 -8.80
CA VAL A 81 2.85 0.69 -7.42
C VAL A 81 4.11 1.55 -7.44
N ILE A 82 4.06 2.67 -6.73
CA ILE A 82 5.19 3.53 -6.44
C ILE A 82 5.64 3.21 -5.02
N PRO A 83 6.76 2.50 -4.84
CA PRO A 83 7.17 1.97 -3.56
C PRO A 83 7.76 3.03 -2.64
N GLY A 84 7.96 2.67 -1.38
CA GLY A 84 8.73 3.44 -0.42
C GLY A 84 10.23 3.46 -0.73
N GLY A 85 10.92 4.38 -0.08
CA GLY A 85 12.36 4.58 -0.23
C GLY A 85 12.74 6.05 -0.11
N PHE A 86 13.81 6.41 -0.80
CA PHE A 86 14.37 7.76 -0.84
C PHE A 86 14.67 8.12 -2.30
N SER A 87 13.61 8.28 -3.10
CA SER A 87 13.75 8.51 -4.55
C SER A 87 14.66 9.71 -4.84
N TYR A 88 15.71 9.49 -5.62
CA TYR A 88 16.78 10.44 -5.90
C TYR A 88 17.46 11.02 -4.64
N GLY A 89 17.47 10.26 -3.52
CA GLY A 89 18.08 10.69 -2.26
C GLY A 89 17.30 11.81 -1.55
N ASP A 90 16.02 12.00 -1.88
CA ASP A 90 15.13 13.05 -1.35
C ASP A 90 15.71 14.48 -1.49
N TYR A 91 16.54 14.70 -2.52
CA TYR A 91 17.06 16.02 -2.82
C TYR A 91 15.93 17.03 -3.06
N LEU A 92 16.07 18.24 -2.53
CA LEU A 92 15.08 19.31 -2.42
C LEU A 92 14.01 19.00 -1.37
N ARG A 93 13.22 17.94 -1.57
CA ARG A 93 12.27 17.31 -0.66
C ARG A 93 11.83 15.97 -1.23
N CYS A 94 11.25 15.12 -0.39
CA CYS A 94 10.82 13.78 -0.78
C CYS A 94 9.87 13.81 -1.98
N GLY A 95 10.17 13.01 -3.02
CA GLY A 95 9.35 12.91 -4.23
C GLY A 95 9.50 14.03 -5.26
N ALA A 96 10.14 15.15 -4.91
CA ALA A 96 10.16 16.35 -5.76
C ALA A 96 10.85 16.16 -7.12
N ILE A 97 11.89 15.35 -7.19
CA ILE A 97 12.57 15.03 -8.45
C ILE A 97 11.85 13.90 -9.19
N ALA A 98 11.40 12.89 -8.46
CA ALA A 98 10.76 11.70 -9.01
C ALA A 98 9.53 12.03 -9.88
N ARG A 99 8.74 13.05 -9.51
CA ARG A 99 7.55 13.50 -10.25
C ARG A 99 7.82 13.83 -11.72
N PHE A 100 9.04 14.21 -12.08
CA PHE A 100 9.42 14.60 -13.44
C PHE A 100 9.90 13.42 -14.32
N SER A 101 10.04 12.23 -13.74
CA SER A 101 10.52 11.07 -14.47
C SER A 101 9.60 10.69 -15.64
N PRO A 102 10.13 10.06 -16.70
CA PRO A 102 9.31 9.51 -17.77
C PRO A 102 8.24 8.53 -17.27
N ALA A 103 8.58 7.63 -16.35
CA ALA A 103 7.65 6.68 -15.77
C ALA A 103 6.50 7.37 -15.01
N MET A 104 6.76 8.47 -14.29
CA MET A 104 5.70 9.22 -13.61
C MET A 104 4.77 9.96 -14.56
N ARG A 105 5.28 10.46 -15.69
CA ARG A 105 4.40 11.01 -16.75
C ARG A 105 3.48 9.93 -17.33
N ALA A 106 4.02 8.75 -17.62
CA ALA A 106 3.22 7.61 -18.06
C ALA A 106 2.21 7.16 -16.98
N THR A 107 2.61 7.16 -15.70
CA THR A 107 1.73 6.87 -14.56
C THR A 107 0.57 7.87 -14.45
N ALA A 108 0.82 9.14 -14.69
CA ALA A 108 -0.26 10.14 -14.68
C ALA A 108 -1.30 9.89 -15.79
N GLU A 109 -0.87 9.50 -16.99
CA GLU A 109 -1.78 9.12 -18.08
C GLU A 109 -2.53 7.81 -17.77
N HIS A 110 -1.86 6.83 -17.14
CA HIS A 110 -2.46 5.60 -16.66
C HIS A 110 -3.59 5.88 -15.62
N ALA A 111 -3.33 6.78 -14.66
CA ALA A 111 -4.33 7.21 -13.69
C ALA A 111 -5.53 7.93 -14.34
N LYS A 112 -5.30 8.80 -15.34
CA LYS A 112 -6.37 9.48 -16.10
C LYS A 112 -7.27 8.50 -16.87
N GLN A 113 -6.75 7.35 -17.26
CA GLN A 113 -7.52 6.27 -17.88
C GLN A 113 -8.37 5.47 -16.87
N GLY A 114 -8.36 5.85 -15.58
CA GLY A 114 -9.09 5.16 -14.52
C GLY A 114 -8.40 3.92 -13.98
N LYS A 115 -7.17 3.62 -14.45
CA LYS A 115 -6.39 2.48 -13.96
C LYS A 115 -5.80 2.77 -12.58
N LEU A 116 -5.48 1.71 -11.85
CA LEU A 116 -5.11 1.79 -10.43
C LEU A 116 -3.66 2.22 -10.22
N VAL A 117 -3.44 3.13 -9.27
CA VAL A 117 -2.10 3.60 -8.85
C VAL A 117 -2.02 3.62 -7.32
N LEU A 118 -1.05 2.93 -6.76
CA LEU A 118 -0.74 2.89 -5.33
C LEU A 118 0.60 3.57 -5.05
N GLY A 119 0.63 4.54 -4.15
CA GLY A 119 1.86 5.12 -3.61
C GLY A 119 2.04 4.80 -2.14
N ILE A 120 3.16 4.15 -1.78
CA ILE A 120 3.47 3.75 -0.41
C ILE A 120 4.62 4.62 0.11
N CYS A 121 4.46 5.25 1.26
CA CYS A 121 5.47 6.09 1.92
C CYS A 121 6.07 7.14 0.96
N ASN A 122 7.30 6.96 0.48
CA ASN A 122 7.88 7.85 -0.53
C ASN A 122 7.04 7.90 -1.82
N GLY A 123 6.36 6.81 -2.19
CA GLY A 123 5.41 6.81 -3.30
C GLY A 123 4.21 7.74 -3.08
N PHE A 124 3.71 7.87 -1.85
CA PHE A 124 2.67 8.84 -1.53
C PHE A 124 3.20 10.28 -1.66
N GLN A 125 4.41 10.55 -1.19
CA GLN A 125 5.09 11.83 -1.37
C GLN A 125 5.22 12.19 -2.86
N VAL A 126 5.62 11.21 -3.71
CA VAL A 126 5.70 11.40 -5.16
C VAL A 126 4.33 11.72 -5.77
N LEU A 127 3.26 11.05 -5.31
CA LEU A 127 1.90 11.29 -5.83
C LEU A 127 1.38 12.69 -5.49
N THR A 128 1.66 13.20 -4.29
CA THR A 128 1.30 14.59 -3.92
C THR A 128 2.13 15.60 -4.71
N GLU A 129 3.44 15.38 -4.87
CA GLU A 129 4.31 16.22 -5.68
C GLU A 129 3.93 16.24 -7.17
N ALA A 130 3.42 15.12 -7.69
CA ALA A 130 2.93 15.00 -9.07
C ALA A 130 1.51 15.59 -9.26
N GLY A 131 0.83 16.03 -8.20
CA GLY A 131 -0.54 16.53 -8.25
C GLY A 131 -1.59 15.45 -8.54
N LEU A 132 -1.25 14.17 -8.37
CA LEU A 132 -2.20 13.06 -8.50
C LEU A 132 -3.04 12.86 -7.22
N LEU A 133 -2.55 13.35 -6.11
CA LEU A 133 -3.26 13.46 -4.82
C LEU A 133 -3.13 14.88 -4.28
N PRO A 134 -4.15 15.40 -3.58
CA PRO A 134 -4.08 16.72 -2.97
C PRO A 134 -3.23 16.74 -1.70
N GLY A 135 -2.83 17.95 -1.26
CA GLY A 135 -2.03 18.16 -0.04
C GLY A 135 -0.54 17.93 -0.25
N ALA A 136 0.18 17.74 0.84
CA ALA A 136 1.62 17.52 0.87
C ALA A 136 2.02 16.67 2.08
N LEU A 137 3.15 15.98 1.99
CA LEU A 137 3.80 15.33 3.12
C LEU A 137 4.95 16.23 3.59
N VAL A 138 4.91 16.61 4.86
CA VAL A 138 5.92 17.46 5.47
C VAL A 138 6.63 16.74 6.60
N ARG A 139 7.63 17.35 7.20
CA ARG A 139 8.38 16.75 8.32
C ARG A 139 7.46 16.37 9.47
N ASN A 140 7.74 15.21 10.05
CA ASN A 140 7.06 14.76 11.27
C ASN A 140 7.10 15.85 12.33
N ALA A 141 6.00 16.03 13.08
CA ALA A 141 5.90 17.07 14.11
C ALA A 141 7.03 17.00 15.15
N GLY A 142 7.49 15.78 15.47
CA GLY A 142 8.63 15.56 16.38
C GLY A 142 10.02 15.77 15.76
N LEU A 143 10.11 16.12 14.47
CA LEU A 143 11.35 16.31 13.69
C LEU A 143 12.28 15.07 13.64
N ASN A 144 11.83 13.93 14.10
CA ASN A 144 12.58 12.68 14.12
C ASN A 144 12.10 11.73 13.01
N PHE A 145 13.01 10.90 12.53
CA PHE A 145 12.65 9.70 11.75
C PHE A 145 11.97 8.70 12.68
N ILE A 146 10.80 8.20 12.28
CA ILE A 146 10.02 7.22 13.04
C ILE A 146 10.11 5.90 12.29
N CYS A 147 10.55 4.83 12.98
CA CYS A 147 10.53 3.47 12.48
C CYS A 147 9.85 2.62 13.56
N ASP A 148 8.57 2.36 13.38
CA ASP A 148 7.71 1.72 14.38
C ASP A 148 6.51 1.06 13.70
N ARG A 149 5.63 0.48 14.50
CA ARG A 149 4.31 0.02 14.09
C ARG A 149 3.24 0.99 14.56
N THR A 150 2.15 1.07 13.81
CA THR A 150 1.06 1.99 14.14
C THR A 150 -0.29 1.37 13.81
N SER A 151 -1.26 1.63 14.67
CA SER A 151 -2.65 1.20 14.44
C SER A 151 -3.34 2.18 13.50
N LEU A 152 -4.05 1.63 12.53
CA LEU A 152 -4.85 2.37 11.57
C LEU A 152 -6.30 1.93 11.63
N LYS A 153 -7.20 2.88 11.52
CA LYS A 153 -8.61 2.63 11.31
C LYS A 153 -8.94 2.69 9.82
N VAL A 154 -9.58 1.66 9.31
CA VAL A 154 -10.15 1.63 7.95
C VAL A 154 -11.48 2.39 7.95
N GLU A 155 -11.54 3.52 7.26
CA GLU A 155 -12.72 4.41 7.29
C GLU A 155 -13.94 3.82 6.53
N ARG A 156 -13.69 3.11 5.43
CA ARG A 156 -14.75 2.48 4.62
C ARG A 156 -14.22 1.26 3.86
N SER A 157 -15.11 0.34 3.47
CA SER A 157 -14.77 -0.89 2.74
C SER A 157 -15.25 -0.92 1.28
N ASN A 158 -15.89 0.14 0.80
CA ASN A 158 -16.45 0.24 -0.56
C ASN A 158 -15.50 0.93 -1.56
N SER A 159 -14.23 0.57 -1.50
CA SER A 159 -13.18 1.05 -2.40
C SER A 159 -12.34 -0.14 -2.87
N PRO A 160 -11.76 -0.13 -4.08
CA PRO A 160 -10.85 -1.19 -4.51
C PRO A 160 -9.69 -1.42 -3.54
N TRP A 161 -9.26 -0.37 -2.84
CA TRP A 161 -8.17 -0.39 -1.87
C TRP A 161 -8.53 -1.04 -0.53
N THR A 162 -9.80 -1.08 -0.20
CA THR A 162 -10.29 -1.52 1.11
C THR A 162 -11.32 -2.64 1.03
N ALA A 163 -11.54 -3.21 -0.16
CA ALA A 163 -12.59 -4.21 -0.41
C ALA A 163 -12.42 -5.50 0.42
N ALA A 164 -11.20 -5.85 0.83
CA ALA A 164 -10.93 -7.01 1.68
C ALA A 164 -10.94 -6.67 3.19
N TYR A 165 -11.16 -5.41 3.56
CA TYR A 165 -11.30 -4.98 4.96
C TYR A 165 -12.77 -4.77 5.31
N THR A 166 -13.04 -4.70 6.62
CA THR A 166 -14.33 -4.25 7.16
C THR A 166 -14.24 -2.77 7.53
N SER A 167 -15.30 -2.00 7.27
CA SER A 167 -15.35 -0.60 7.71
C SER A 167 -15.24 -0.50 9.23
N GLY A 168 -14.34 0.34 9.73
CA GLY A 168 -14.03 0.49 11.14
C GLY A 168 -13.02 -0.54 11.67
N GLU A 169 -12.51 -1.45 10.83
CA GLU A 169 -11.46 -2.40 11.21
C GLU A 169 -10.20 -1.66 11.64
N ILE A 170 -9.58 -2.17 12.72
CA ILE A 170 -8.29 -1.68 13.18
C ILE A 170 -7.22 -2.66 12.69
N ILE A 171 -6.24 -2.13 11.99
CA ILE A 171 -5.11 -2.87 11.43
C ILE A 171 -3.80 -2.29 11.96
N ASP A 172 -2.76 -3.09 11.99
CA ASP A 172 -1.44 -2.67 12.46
C ASP A 172 -0.41 -2.78 11.34
N LEU A 173 0.19 -1.65 10.94
CA LEU A 173 1.16 -1.57 9.85
C LEU A 173 2.44 -0.90 10.29
N PRO A 174 3.60 -1.28 9.71
CA PRO A 174 4.86 -0.59 9.91
C PRO A 174 4.87 0.80 9.26
N ILE A 175 5.56 1.73 9.91
CA ILE A 175 5.93 3.05 9.37
C ILE A 175 7.45 3.24 9.44
N ALA A 176 8.03 3.93 8.45
CA ALA A 176 9.46 4.26 8.42
C ALA A 176 9.67 5.56 7.63
N HIS A 177 9.54 6.71 8.27
CA HIS A 177 9.61 8.02 7.59
C HIS A 177 10.04 9.17 8.49
N GLY A 178 10.69 10.17 7.91
CA GLY A 178 10.99 11.47 8.51
C GLY A 178 10.01 12.57 8.08
N GLU A 179 9.35 12.39 6.94
CA GLU A 179 8.40 13.31 6.31
C GLU A 179 7.09 12.58 5.99
N GLY A 180 6.34 12.23 7.03
CA GLY A 180 5.06 11.49 6.92
C GLY A 180 3.85 12.28 7.38
N ASN A 181 4.04 13.53 7.83
CA ASN A 181 2.99 14.40 8.32
C ASN A 181 2.18 14.95 7.14
N TYR A 182 0.96 14.46 6.96
CA TYR A 182 0.06 14.96 5.93
C TYR A 182 -0.47 16.34 6.28
N TYR A 183 -0.32 17.27 5.34
CA TYR A 183 -0.77 18.65 5.46
C TYR A 183 -1.58 19.08 4.24
N ALA A 184 -2.69 19.78 4.47
CA ALA A 184 -3.49 20.44 3.45
C ALA A 184 -4.16 21.67 4.06
N ASP A 185 -4.62 22.60 3.22
CA ASP A 185 -5.45 23.73 3.67
C ASP A 185 -6.86 23.25 4.09
N ALA A 186 -7.60 24.15 4.74
CA ALA A 186 -8.90 23.84 5.30
C ALA A 186 -9.93 23.43 4.25
N ASP A 187 -9.88 24.04 3.06
CA ASP A 187 -10.80 23.74 1.98
C ASP A 187 -10.52 22.32 1.40
N THR A 188 -9.25 22.02 1.16
CA THR A 188 -8.83 20.68 0.74
C THR A 188 -9.20 19.60 1.77
N LEU A 189 -9.01 19.88 3.07
CA LEU A 189 -9.42 18.94 4.12
C LEU A 189 -10.94 18.73 4.12
N ALA A 190 -11.73 19.79 3.96
CA ALA A 190 -13.19 19.71 3.87
C ALA A 190 -13.64 18.88 2.66
N GLU A 191 -13.02 19.07 1.49
CA GLU A 191 -13.29 18.29 0.28
C GLU A 191 -12.96 16.81 0.47
N LEU A 192 -11.81 16.48 1.10
CA LEU A 192 -11.43 15.09 1.38
C LEU A 192 -12.46 14.39 2.27
N GLU A 193 -13.00 15.08 3.27
CA GLU A 193 -14.03 14.54 4.16
C GLU A 193 -15.38 14.38 3.43
N GLU A 194 -15.85 15.44 2.75
CA GLU A 194 -17.13 15.44 2.02
C GLU A 194 -17.18 14.31 1.01
N HIS A 195 -16.07 14.09 0.29
CA HIS A 195 -16.01 13.08 -0.78
C HIS A 195 -15.49 11.72 -0.30
N LYS A 196 -15.32 11.56 1.02
CA LYS A 196 -14.88 10.30 1.64
C LYS A 196 -13.58 9.76 1.02
N GLN A 197 -12.63 10.66 0.75
CA GLN A 197 -11.35 10.33 0.14
C GLN A 197 -10.33 9.82 1.17
N VAL A 198 -10.55 10.06 2.46
CA VAL A 198 -9.71 9.47 3.51
C VAL A 198 -10.10 8.01 3.69
N LEU A 199 -9.14 7.10 3.46
CA LEU A 199 -9.36 5.65 3.59
C LEU A 199 -8.76 5.07 4.86
N PHE A 200 -7.66 5.66 5.35
CA PHE A 200 -6.97 5.19 6.55
C PHE A 200 -6.63 6.37 7.46
N ARG A 201 -6.90 6.20 8.76
CA ARG A 201 -6.50 7.17 9.78
C ARG A 201 -5.64 6.51 10.84
N TYR A 202 -4.66 7.23 11.32
CA TYR A 202 -3.94 6.86 12.53
C TYR A 202 -4.90 6.86 13.72
N CYS A 203 -4.78 5.83 14.57
CA CYS A 203 -5.59 5.70 15.77
C CYS A 203 -4.79 5.00 16.88
N THR A 204 -5.34 4.99 18.08
CA THR A 204 -4.83 4.14 19.16
C THR A 204 -5.18 2.67 18.89
N GLU A 205 -4.54 1.72 19.57
CA GLU A 205 -4.86 0.29 19.50
C GLU A 205 -6.36 0.00 19.77
N ALA A 206 -7.01 0.83 20.60
CA ALA A 206 -8.45 0.76 20.86
C ALA A 206 -9.32 1.39 19.74
N GLY A 207 -8.72 1.83 18.62
CA GLY A 207 -9.41 2.43 17.48
C GLY A 207 -9.87 3.88 17.67
N LYS A 208 -9.40 4.56 18.74
CA LYS A 208 -9.75 5.97 18.98
C LYS A 208 -8.85 6.88 18.13
N ILE A 209 -9.45 7.68 17.27
CA ILE A 209 -8.76 8.75 16.52
C ILE A 209 -8.50 9.90 17.48
N SER A 210 -7.22 10.14 17.78
CA SER A 210 -6.76 11.20 18.70
C SER A 210 -5.27 11.45 18.50
N ASP A 211 -4.75 12.55 19.07
CA ASP A 211 -3.32 12.88 19.02
C ASP A 211 -2.43 11.75 19.57
N ALA A 212 -2.91 11.02 20.58
CA ALA A 212 -2.19 9.89 21.15
C ALA A 212 -1.97 8.72 20.17
N GLY A 213 -2.82 8.60 19.16
CA GLY A 213 -2.67 7.61 18.08
C GLY A 213 -2.02 8.15 16.82
N ASN A 214 -1.60 9.41 16.82
CA ASN A 214 -1.02 10.09 15.67
C ASN A 214 0.51 10.18 15.80
N PRO A 215 1.28 9.34 15.08
CA PRO A 215 2.72 9.26 15.30
C PRO A 215 3.50 10.47 14.75
N ASN A 216 2.95 11.18 13.76
CA ASN A 216 3.71 12.13 12.95
C ASN A 216 3.10 13.54 12.86
N GLY A 217 1.92 13.77 13.45
CA GLY A 217 1.23 15.06 13.44
C GLY A 217 0.37 15.31 12.20
N SER A 218 0.05 14.28 11.41
CA SER A 218 -0.83 14.39 10.24
C SER A 218 -2.18 15.02 10.60
N LEU A 219 -2.60 16.01 9.81
CA LEU A 219 -3.90 16.65 9.99
C LEU A 219 -5.03 15.61 9.89
N ASN A 220 -6.04 15.75 10.73
CA ASN A 220 -7.17 14.80 10.84
C ASN A 220 -6.75 13.34 11.01
N ASN A 221 -5.55 13.07 11.56
CA ASN A 221 -4.96 11.74 11.68
C ASN A 221 -4.85 10.99 10.34
N ILE A 222 -4.78 11.69 9.22
CA ILE A 222 -4.76 11.08 7.89
C ILE A 222 -3.49 10.25 7.72
N ALA A 223 -3.66 8.95 7.47
CA ALA A 223 -2.60 8.00 7.14
C ALA A 223 -2.60 7.61 5.65
N GLY A 224 -3.75 7.71 4.98
CA GLY A 224 -3.88 7.44 3.55
C GLY A 224 -5.16 8.00 2.95
N ILE A 225 -5.03 8.55 1.73
CA ILE A 225 -6.11 9.15 0.96
C ILE A 225 -6.17 8.61 -0.47
N CYS A 226 -7.35 8.62 -1.06
CA CYS A 226 -7.50 8.42 -2.51
C CYS A 226 -7.86 9.72 -3.23
N ASN A 227 -7.64 9.74 -4.55
CA ASN A 227 -8.12 10.83 -5.40
C ASN A 227 -9.65 10.79 -5.54
N ARG A 228 -10.24 11.84 -6.15
CA ARG A 228 -11.68 11.96 -6.35
C ARG A 228 -12.28 10.79 -7.14
N ALA A 229 -11.56 10.26 -8.12
CA ALA A 229 -12.00 9.12 -8.92
C ALA A 229 -11.88 7.77 -8.18
N GLY A 230 -11.15 7.72 -7.06
CA GLY A 230 -10.95 6.52 -6.24
C GLY A 230 -9.93 5.52 -6.78
N ASN A 231 -9.23 5.84 -7.88
CA ASN A 231 -8.29 4.95 -8.54
C ASN A 231 -6.80 5.22 -8.22
N VAL A 232 -6.50 6.28 -7.48
CA VAL A 232 -5.15 6.57 -6.98
C VAL A 232 -5.20 6.58 -5.46
N LEU A 233 -4.40 5.75 -4.80
CA LEU A 233 -4.22 5.73 -3.35
C LEU A 233 -2.79 6.11 -2.99
N GLY A 234 -2.62 6.97 -1.99
CA GLY A 234 -1.37 7.21 -1.29
C GLY A 234 -1.51 6.94 0.19
N MET A 235 -0.55 6.23 0.78
CA MET A 235 -0.52 5.98 2.23
C MET A 235 0.91 5.95 2.76
N MET A 236 1.10 6.44 3.99
CA MET A 236 2.44 6.45 4.62
C MET A 236 2.85 5.11 5.22
N PRO A 237 1.98 4.34 5.86
CA PRO A 237 2.31 3.00 6.34
C PRO A 237 2.61 2.02 5.20
N HIS A 238 3.37 0.96 5.54
CA HIS A 238 3.89 -0.03 4.62
C HIS A 238 3.10 -1.35 4.66
N PRO A 239 2.02 -1.52 3.87
CA PRO A 239 1.27 -2.77 3.82
C PRO A 239 2.11 -3.93 3.28
N GLU A 240 3.06 -3.67 2.38
CA GLU A 240 3.95 -4.69 1.82
C GLU A 240 4.85 -5.36 2.86
N ARG A 241 5.12 -4.67 3.99
CA ARG A 241 5.92 -5.18 5.11
C ARG A 241 5.10 -5.87 6.20
N ALA A 242 3.79 -5.91 6.05
CA ALA A 242 2.86 -6.63 6.92
C ALA A 242 1.97 -7.57 6.09
N SER A 243 2.57 -8.32 5.18
CA SER A 243 1.85 -9.20 4.22
C SER A 243 2.30 -10.65 4.28
N ASP A 244 3.50 -10.93 4.78
CA ASP A 244 4.06 -12.28 4.83
C ASP A 244 3.88 -12.89 6.22
N PRO A 245 3.12 -14.00 6.37
CA PRO A 245 2.94 -14.67 7.67
C PRO A 245 4.26 -15.19 8.26
N MET A 246 5.32 -15.36 7.47
CA MET A 246 6.64 -15.72 7.96
C MET A 246 7.34 -14.55 8.68
N LEU A 247 6.92 -13.32 8.42
CA LEU A 247 7.43 -12.11 9.06
C LEU A 247 6.57 -11.63 10.23
N GLY A 248 5.42 -12.28 10.48
CA GLY A 248 4.52 -11.99 11.58
C GLY A 248 3.13 -11.53 11.14
N GLU A 249 2.84 -10.24 11.29
CA GLU A 249 1.52 -9.68 10.99
C GLU A 249 1.19 -9.68 9.49
N THR A 250 -0.10 -9.89 9.17
CA THR A 250 -0.58 -10.01 7.79
C THR A 250 -1.70 -9.02 7.45
N ASP A 251 -1.86 -7.96 8.21
CA ASP A 251 -2.92 -6.98 7.99
C ASP A 251 -2.77 -6.24 6.65
N GLY A 252 -1.54 -6.10 6.17
CA GLY A 252 -1.25 -5.41 4.92
C GLY A 252 -1.62 -6.17 3.66
N ILE A 253 -1.65 -7.52 3.67
CA ILE A 253 -1.95 -8.30 2.47
C ILE A 253 -3.36 -8.04 1.96
N LYS A 254 -4.30 -7.73 2.85
CA LYS A 254 -5.69 -7.43 2.52
C LYS A 254 -5.84 -6.25 1.55
N LEU A 255 -4.91 -5.27 1.57
CA LEU A 255 -4.92 -4.17 0.62
C LEU A 255 -4.72 -4.70 -0.81
N PHE A 256 -3.76 -5.57 -1.00
CA PHE A 256 -3.45 -6.17 -2.31
C PHE A 256 -4.54 -7.17 -2.74
N GLU A 257 -5.08 -7.96 -1.81
CA GLU A 257 -6.22 -8.86 -2.07
C GLU A 257 -7.47 -8.09 -2.49
N GLY A 258 -7.74 -6.92 -1.87
CA GLY A 258 -8.84 -6.03 -2.21
C GLY A 258 -8.78 -5.57 -3.68
N LEU A 259 -7.58 -5.27 -4.18
CA LEU A 259 -7.37 -4.90 -5.58
C LEU A 259 -7.77 -6.04 -6.54
N LEU A 260 -7.43 -7.29 -6.19
CA LEU A 260 -7.80 -8.45 -7.00
C LEU A 260 -9.31 -8.71 -6.96
N MET A 261 -9.96 -8.48 -5.81
CA MET A 261 -11.42 -8.62 -5.69
C MET A 261 -12.16 -7.56 -6.50
N ALA A 262 -11.71 -6.31 -6.48
CA ALA A 262 -12.34 -5.22 -7.19
C ALA A 262 -12.27 -5.38 -8.72
N SER A 263 -11.19 -5.96 -9.25
CA SER A 263 -11.05 -6.23 -10.68
C SER A 263 -12.07 -7.25 -11.19
N VAL A 264 -12.43 -8.24 -10.38
CA VAL A 264 -13.46 -9.24 -10.72
C VAL A 264 -14.84 -8.61 -10.75
N ALA A 265 -15.14 -7.70 -9.81
CA ALA A 265 -16.44 -7.03 -9.73
C ALA A 265 -16.71 -6.06 -10.90
N ALA A 266 -15.64 -5.54 -11.55
CA ALA A 266 -15.76 -4.65 -12.70
C ALA A 266 -16.08 -5.38 -14.03
N VAL A 267 -15.96 -6.69 -14.06
CA VAL A 267 -16.18 -7.54 -15.27
C VAL A 267 -17.56 -8.22 -15.23
N LEU A 268 -18.21 -8.25 -14.07
CA LEU A 268 -19.58 -8.79 -13.88
C LEU A 268 -20.64 -7.69 -13.97
#